data_90f70c2baa9b1322844ce706bcb6d64e
#
_entry.id   90f70c2baa9b1322844ce706bcb6d64e
#
_cell.length_a   1.000
_cell.length_b   1.000
_cell.length_c   1.000
_cell.angle_alpha   90.00
_cell.angle_beta   90.00
_cell.angle_gamma   90.00
#
_symmetry.space_group_name_H-M   'P 1'
#
loop_
_entity.id
_entity.type
_entity.pdbx_description
1 polymer ?
#
loop_
_entity_poly.entity_id
_entity_poly.type
_entity_poly.pdbx_seq_one_letter_code
_entity_poly.pdbx_strand_id
1 'polypeptide(L)'
;MNNFLQLKNISKSFKTEKKIKVLKNLSYNFSKGKIYSLMGPSGSGKSTLLNLISLIDRPTIGNIKFNNTSINFNQNKINDIFRAKNIGIIYQENNLLPDFTALENVYLANLSISNNKDLALTKAENLLKKVGLSNRLDHFPSQLSGGESQRVAISRAIINDPEIILADEPTGSLDFNTAKDIFELLNNQKQSNRLIIFATHNRYFANKADYLLEMIDGSIKPTYV
;
A
#
# COMPACT_ATOMS: atom_id res chain seq x y z
N MET A 1 4.66 22.97 -5.75
CA MET A 1 4.50 21.48 -5.67
C MET A 1 3.20 21.20 -4.94
N ASN A 2 2.30 20.41 -5.53
CA ASN A 2 1.03 20.08 -4.89
C ASN A 2 1.29 19.04 -3.78
N ASN A 3 1.33 19.51 -2.54
CA ASN A 3 1.56 18.66 -1.35
C ASN A 3 0.30 17.84 -1.07
N PHE A 4 0.20 16.65 -1.66
CA PHE A 4 -0.97 15.80 -1.51
C PHE A 4 -1.02 15.09 -0.16
N LEU A 5 0.08 14.44 0.23
CA LEU A 5 0.24 13.79 1.53
C LEU A 5 1.38 14.49 2.27
N GLN A 6 1.10 15.02 3.46
CA GLN A 6 2.09 15.70 4.29
C GLN A 6 2.24 14.98 5.63
N LEU A 7 3.46 14.63 5.95
CA LEU A 7 3.86 14.13 7.26
C LEU A 7 4.55 15.28 8.00
N LYS A 8 4.07 15.62 9.21
CA LYS A 8 4.64 16.71 10.02
C LYS A 8 5.04 16.20 11.39
N ASN A 9 6.34 16.18 11.66
CA ASN A 9 6.96 15.81 12.94
C ASN A 9 6.51 14.44 13.45
N ILE A 10 6.34 13.47 12.55
CA ILE A 10 5.84 12.13 12.87
C ILE A 10 6.84 11.39 13.74
N SER A 11 6.40 10.98 14.91
CA SER A 11 7.12 10.04 15.78
C SER A 11 6.20 8.88 16.14
N LYS A 12 6.75 7.67 16.15
CA LYS A 12 6.03 6.46 16.59
C LYS A 12 6.87 5.70 17.60
N SER A 13 6.25 5.40 18.74
CA SER A 13 6.84 4.56 19.78
C SER A 13 5.87 3.46 20.15
N PHE A 14 6.42 2.26 20.37
CA PHE A 14 5.68 1.14 20.92
C PHE A 14 6.08 0.96 22.39
N LYS A 15 5.10 0.65 23.23
CA LYS A 15 5.30 0.29 24.64
C LYS A 15 5.42 -1.23 24.71
N THR A 16 6.63 -1.70 24.89
CA THR A 16 6.96 -3.06 25.30
C THR A 16 7.55 -2.97 26.70
N GLU A 17 8.33 -3.92 27.17
CA GLU A 17 9.10 -3.81 28.42
C GLU A 17 9.98 -2.56 28.43
N LYS A 18 10.51 -2.16 27.26
CA LYS A 18 11.19 -0.87 27.04
C LYS A 18 10.47 -0.09 25.94
N LYS A 19 10.35 1.24 26.10
CA LYS A 19 9.80 2.12 25.07
C LYS A 19 10.72 2.14 23.84
N ILE A 20 10.28 1.55 22.73
CA ILE A 20 11.01 1.53 21.46
C ILE A 20 10.49 2.65 20.57
N LYS A 21 11.34 3.62 20.22
CA LYS A 21 11.02 4.69 19.29
C LYS A 21 11.42 4.27 17.86
N VAL A 22 10.43 3.93 17.04
CA VAL A 22 10.62 3.43 15.66
C VAL A 22 10.72 4.57 14.65
N LEU A 23 9.87 5.61 14.76
CA LEU A 23 9.97 6.79 13.91
C LEU A 23 10.34 8.00 14.75
N LYS A 24 11.24 8.87 14.23
CA LYS A 24 11.89 9.94 14.97
C LYS A 24 11.72 11.28 14.27
N ASN A 25 10.67 12.04 14.62
CA ASN A 25 10.42 13.40 14.12
C ASN A 25 10.49 13.54 12.59
N LEU A 26 9.87 12.59 11.89
CA LEU A 26 9.89 12.51 10.44
C LEU A 26 8.93 13.53 9.83
N SER A 27 9.44 14.34 8.90
CA SER A 27 8.63 15.27 8.10
C SER A 27 8.95 15.07 6.62
N TYR A 28 7.91 14.86 5.80
CA TYR A 28 8.06 14.70 4.36
C TYR A 28 6.75 15.04 3.63
N ASN A 29 6.85 15.48 2.36
CA ASN A 29 5.71 15.80 1.51
C ASN A 29 5.75 14.94 0.25
N PHE A 30 4.65 14.22 0.00
CA PHE A 30 4.47 13.41 -1.21
C PHE A 30 3.52 14.12 -2.19
N SER A 31 3.80 13.99 -3.47
CA SER A 31 3.01 14.58 -4.56
C SER A 31 2.21 13.52 -5.30
N LYS A 32 1.02 13.87 -5.81
CA LYS A 32 0.27 13.03 -6.77
C LYS A 32 1.05 12.85 -8.07
N GLY A 33 0.72 11.79 -8.82
CA GLY A 33 1.33 11.47 -10.10
C GLY A 33 2.75 10.94 -9.99
N LYS A 34 3.19 10.56 -8.79
CA LYS A 34 4.56 10.14 -8.51
C LYS A 34 4.60 8.79 -7.81
N ILE A 35 5.69 8.07 -8.07
CA ILE A 35 6.04 6.81 -7.42
C ILE A 35 7.24 7.08 -6.52
N TYR A 36 7.12 6.69 -5.27
CA TYR A 36 8.18 6.78 -4.27
C TYR A 36 8.59 5.38 -3.81
N SER A 37 9.87 5.10 -3.80
CA SER A 37 10.43 3.91 -3.16
C SER A 37 11.00 4.25 -1.78
N LEU A 38 10.70 3.41 -0.79
CA LEU A 38 11.27 3.47 0.55
C LEU A 38 12.29 2.34 0.68
N MET A 39 13.56 2.66 0.73
CA MET A 39 14.64 1.71 0.99
C MET A 39 15.14 1.84 2.43
N GLY A 40 15.78 0.80 2.92
CA GLY A 40 16.42 0.79 4.23
C GLY A 40 16.49 -0.62 4.83
N PRO A 41 17.33 -0.84 5.83
CA PRO A 41 17.47 -2.14 6.47
C PRO A 41 16.18 -2.59 7.16
N SER A 42 16.09 -3.87 7.50
CA SER A 42 15.01 -4.38 8.34
C SER A 42 14.98 -3.61 9.67
N GLY A 43 13.78 -3.31 10.16
CA GLY A 43 13.61 -2.53 11.39
C GLY A 43 13.79 -1.01 11.25
N SER A 44 14.11 -0.46 10.06
CA SER A 44 14.26 1.00 9.87
C SER A 44 12.94 1.79 9.98
N GLY A 45 11.78 1.11 10.02
CA GLY A 45 10.47 1.73 10.20
C GLY A 45 9.63 1.86 8.94
N LYS A 46 10.00 1.24 7.79
CA LYS A 46 9.26 1.31 6.51
C LYS A 46 7.80 0.87 6.66
N SER A 47 7.56 -0.35 7.13
CA SER A 47 6.21 -0.89 7.36
C SER A 47 5.42 -0.06 8.38
N THR A 48 6.10 0.42 9.44
CA THR A 48 5.47 1.32 10.42
C THR A 48 5.01 2.62 9.76
N LEU A 49 5.84 3.21 8.89
CA LEU A 49 5.47 4.42 8.16
C LEU A 49 4.27 4.17 7.23
N LEU A 50 4.29 3.06 6.47
CA LEU A 50 3.17 2.68 5.60
C LEU A 50 1.88 2.46 6.41
N ASN A 51 1.95 1.82 7.58
CA ASN A 51 0.80 1.62 8.48
C ASN A 51 0.24 2.94 9.03
N LEU A 52 1.07 3.95 9.27
CA LEU A 52 0.59 5.28 9.66
C LEU A 52 -0.09 5.99 8.49
N ILE A 53 0.49 5.95 7.30
CA ILE A 53 -0.08 6.56 6.09
C ILE A 53 -1.39 5.88 5.71
N SER A 54 -1.49 4.56 5.90
CA SER A 54 -2.70 3.79 5.63
C SER A 54 -3.81 3.98 6.67
N LEU A 55 -3.56 4.73 7.74
CA LEU A 55 -4.49 4.94 8.87
C LEU A 55 -4.88 3.64 9.61
N ILE A 56 -4.10 2.59 9.48
CA ILE A 56 -4.24 1.36 10.29
C ILE A 56 -3.72 1.60 11.70
N ASP A 57 -2.66 2.40 11.80
CA ASP A 57 -2.05 2.80 13.07
C ASP A 57 -2.01 4.33 13.17
N ARG A 58 -1.76 4.86 14.37
CA ARG A 58 -1.70 6.29 14.65
C ARG A 58 -0.29 6.70 15.11
N PRO A 59 0.18 7.90 14.74
CA PRO A 59 1.43 8.42 15.29
C PRO A 59 1.32 8.66 16.80
N THR A 60 2.45 8.53 17.50
CA THR A 60 2.53 8.93 18.91
C THR A 60 2.58 10.45 19.05
N ILE A 61 3.26 11.11 18.09
CA ILE A 61 3.38 12.57 17.98
C ILE A 61 3.39 12.93 16.50
N GLY A 62 2.90 14.11 16.18
CA GLY A 62 2.86 14.65 14.83
C GLY A 62 1.50 14.53 14.17
N ASN A 63 1.42 14.96 12.91
CA ASN A 63 0.18 15.03 12.17
C ASN A 63 0.35 14.59 10.71
N ILE A 64 -0.67 13.91 10.18
CA ILE A 64 -0.78 13.51 8.78
C ILE A 64 -1.88 14.34 8.14
N LYS A 65 -1.61 14.89 6.94
CA LYS A 65 -2.60 15.62 6.15
C LYS A 65 -2.72 15.00 4.76
N PHE A 66 -3.95 14.88 4.30
CA PHE A 66 -4.29 14.58 2.91
C PHE A 66 -4.99 15.78 2.29
N ASN A 67 -4.55 16.25 1.12
CA ASN A 67 -5.08 17.45 0.46
C ASN A 67 -5.24 18.63 1.43
N ASN A 68 -4.20 18.92 2.24
CA ASN A 68 -4.19 19.95 3.30
C ASN A 68 -5.16 19.71 4.48
N THR A 69 -5.99 18.66 4.45
CA THR A 69 -6.90 18.32 5.55
C THR A 69 -6.19 17.42 6.55
N SER A 70 -6.16 17.81 7.82
CA SER A 70 -5.56 17.02 8.89
C SER A 70 -6.41 15.82 9.26
N ILE A 71 -5.78 14.66 9.41
CA ILE A 71 -6.42 13.44 9.89
C ILE A 71 -6.64 13.53 11.39
N ASN A 72 -7.89 13.31 11.80
CA ASN A 72 -8.24 13.17 13.22
C ASN A 72 -8.31 11.69 13.59
N PHE A 73 -7.28 11.18 14.23
CA PHE A 73 -7.19 9.76 14.63
C PHE A 73 -8.18 9.32 15.72
N ASN A 74 -8.97 10.23 16.29
CA ASN A 74 -10.06 9.88 17.20
C ASN A 74 -11.39 9.57 16.46
N GLN A 75 -11.44 9.76 15.15
CA GLN A 75 -12.63 9.53 14.31
C GLN A 75 -12.48 8.22 13.51
N ASN A 76 -12.45 7.08 14.21
CA ASN A 76 -12.17 5.78 13.59
C ASN A 76 -13.07 5.48 12.39
N LYS A 77 -14.40 5.62 12.52
CA LYS A 77 -15.34 5.34 11.42
C LYS A 77 -15.08 6.19 10.18
N ILE A 78 -14.76 7.47 10.35
CA ILE A 78 -14.44 8.38 9.22
C ILE A 78 -13.14 7.95 8.56
N ASN A 79 -12.14 7.61 9.36
CA ASN A 79 -10.85 7.15 8.85
C ASN A 79 -10.97 5.79 8.16
N ASP A 80 -11.82 4.89 8.63
CA ASP A 80 -12.09 3.59 8.00
C ASP A 80 -12.73 3.76 6.62
N ILE A 81 -13.75 4.64 6.50
CA ILE A 81 -14.39 4.96 5.23
C ILE A 81 -13.39 5.64 4.28
N PHE A 82 -12.61 6.59 4.80
CA PHE A 82 -11.58 7.25 4.02
C PHE A 82 -10.55 6.26 3.48
N ARG A 83 -10.04 5.35 4.33
CA ARG A 83 -9.10 4.29 3.95
C ARG A 83 -9.68 3.39 2.88
N ALA A 84 -10.87 2.86 3.10
CA ALA A 84 -11.53 1.95 2.17
C ALA A 84 -11.72 2.55 0.77
N LYS A 85 -11.99 3.86 0.70
CA LYS A 85 -12.22 4.57 -0.56
C LYS A 85 -10.94 5.04 -1.24
N ASN A 86 -9.94 5.51 -0.49
CA ASN A 86 -8.84 6.30 -1.04
C ASN A 86 -7.49 5.61 -0.94
N ILE A 87 -7.34 4.50 -0.20
CA ILE A 87 -6.04 3.85 0.03
C ILE A 87 -6.12 2.37 -0.32
N GLY A 88 -5.34 1.95 -1.31
CA GLY A 88 -5.08 0.54 -1.61
C GLY A 88 -3.80 0.09 -0.90
N ILE A 89 -3.85 -1.09 -0.25
CA ILE A 89 -2.71 -1.63 0.49
C ILE A 89 -2.36 -3.00 -0.06
N ILE A 90 -1.08 -3.20 -0.37
CA ILE A 90 -0.49 -4.45 -0.84
C ILE A 90 0.57 -4.86 0.19
N TYR A 91 0.43 -6.06 0.75
CA TYR A 91 1.34 -6.61 1.75
C TYR A 91 2.30 -7.63 1.13
N GLN A 92 3.41 -7.87 1.79
CA GLN A 92 4.39 -8.88 1.40
C GLN A 92 3.78 -10.29 1.42
N GLU A 93 3.02 -10.63 2.44
CA GLU A 93 2.36 -11.94 2.62
C GLU A 93 0.96 -11.97 2.00
N ASN A 94 0.64 -11.05 1.07
CA ASN A 94 -0.65 -10.92 0.36
C ASN A 94 -1.87 -10.73 1.27
N ASN A 95 -1.91 -11.31 2.45
CA ASN A 95 -3.01 -11.26 3.43
C ASN A 95 -4.39 -11.51 2.79
N LEU A 96 -4.47 -12.51 1.91
CA LEU A 96 -5.74 -12.96 1.35
C LEU A 96 -6.56 -13.68 2.42
N LEU A 97 -7.87 -13.53 2.34
CA LEU A 97 -8.82 -14.24 3.17
C LEU A 97 -8.84 -15.72 2.73
N PRO A 98 -8.40 -16.68 3.55
CA PRO A 98 -8.16 -18.07 3.12
C PRO A 98 -9.45 -18.81 2.75
N ASP A 99 -10.57 -18.44 3.38
CA ASP A 99 -11.88 -19.07 3.19
C ASP A 99 -12.68 -18.45 2.03
N PHE A 100 -12.08 -17.52 1.28
CA PHE A 100 -12.70 -16.81 0.16
C PHE A 100 -11.91 -17.04 -1.12
N THR A 101 -12.60 -17.19 -2.23
CA THR A 101 -11.99 -17.33 -3.56
C THR A 101 -11.23 -16.08 -3.99
N ALA A 102 -10.46 -16.16 -5.06
CA ALA A 102 -9.78 -14.99 -5.65
C ALA A 102 -10.77 -13.88 -6.00
N LEU A 103 -11.91 -14.22 -6.61
CA LEU A 103 -12.98 -13.28 -6.94
C LEU A 103 -13.55 -12.62 -5.69
N GLU A 104 -13.85 -13.42 -4.65
CA GLU A 104 -14.40 -12.95 -3.39
C GLU A 104 -13.45 -12.03 -2.66
N ASN A 105 -12.17 -12.36 -2.59
CA ASN A 105 -11.12 -11.50 -2.01
C ASN A 105 -11.11 -10.11 -2.63
N VAL A 106 -11.41 -10.00 -3.92
CA VAL A 106 -11.39 -8.71 -4.65
C VAL A 106 -12.71 -7.98 -4.50
N TYR A 107 -13.87 -8.61 -4.75
CA TYR A 107 -15.13 -7.86 -4.71
C TYR A 107 -15.55 -7.43 -3.30
N LEU A 108 -15.17 -8.18 -2.25
CA LEU A 108 -15.45 -7.79 -0.86
C LEU A 108 -14.85 -6.43 -0.50
N ALA A 109 -13.67 -6.10 -1.06
CA ALA A 109 -13.08 -4.78 -0.87
C ALA A 109 -13.95 -3.65 -1.47
N ASN A 110 -14.63 -3.91 -2.60
CA ASN A 110 -15.57 -2.92 -3.17
C ASN A 110 -16.87 -2.82 -2.36
N LEU A 111 -17.37 -3.91 -1.81
CA LEU A 111 -18.55 -3.89 -0.95
C LEU A 111 -18.36 -3.05 0.32
N SER A 112 -17.13 -2.81 0.76
CA SER A 112 -16.89 -1.92 1.90
C SER A 112 -17.26 -0.46 1.65
N ILE A 113 -17.45 -0.06 0.39
CA ILE A 113 -17.83 1.30 -0.02
C ILE A 113 -19.07 1.35 -0.91
N SER A 114 -19.57 0.20 -1.38
CA SER A 114 -20.71 0.07 -2.30
C SER A 114 -21.66 -1.00 -1.81
N ASN A 115 -22.96 -0.74 -1.86
CA ASN A 115 -23.99 -1.72 -1.51
C ASN A 115 -24.45 -2.57 -2.72
N ASN A 116 -23.82 -2.42 -3.88
CA ASN A 116 -24.21 -3.13 -5.11
C ASN A 116 -23.26 -4.31 -5.36
N LYS A 117 -23.73 -5.52 -4.99
CA LYS A 117 -22.95 -6.77 -5.13
C LYS A 117 -22.68 -7.12 -6.59
N ASP A 118 -23.63 -6.96 -7.49
CA ASP A 118 -23.48 -7.34 -8.90
C ASP A 118 -22.44 -6.44 -9.59
N LEU A 119 -22.46 -5.16 -9.29
CA LEU A 119 -21.45 -4.22 -9.78
C LEU A 119 -20.05 -4.55 -9.22
N ALA A 120 -19.97 -4.91 -7.93
CA ALA A 120 -18.71 -5.29 -7.29
C ALA A 120 -18.13 -6.57 -7.91
N LEU A 121 -18.96 -7.58 -8.16
CA LEU A 121 -18.58 -8.82 -8.84
C LEU A 121 -18.05 -8.54 -10.25
N THR A 122 -18.80 -7.79 -11.06
CA THR A 122 -18.41 -7.43 -12.43
C THR A 122 -17.06 -6.69 -12.46
N LYS A 123 -16.86 -5.74 -11.56
CA LYS A 123 -15.59 -5.02 -11.45
C LYS A 123 -14.43 -5.95 -11.08
N ALA A 124 -14.63 -6.82 -10.09
CA ALA A 124 -13.61 -7.74 -9.62
C ALA A 124 -13.22 -8.75 -10.71
N GLU A 125 -14.21 -9.33 -11.40
CA GLU A 125 -13.98 -10.24 -12.51
C GLU A 125 -13.17 -9.58 -13.63
N ASN A 126 -13.55 -8.36 -14.03
CA ASN A 126 -12.83 -7.60 -15.05
C ASN A 126 -11.38 -7.28 -14.64
N LEU A 127 -11.13 -6.96 -13.37
CA LEU A 127 -9.79 -6.72 -12.86
C LEU A 127 -8.95 -7.99 -12.88
N LEU A 128 -9.49 -9.10 -12.38
CA LEU A 128 -8.79 -10.39 -12.37
C LEU A 128 -8.47 -10.88 -13.78
N LYS A 129 -9.38 -10.70 -14.75
CA LYS A 129 -9.12 -10.98 -16.17
C LYS A 129 -7.96 -10.13 -16.71
N LYS A 130 -7.93 -8.84 -16.40
CA LYS A 130 -6.84 -7.92 -16.84
C LYS A 130 -5.48 -8.30 -16.31
N VAL A 131 -5.41 -8.92 -15.13
CA VAL A 131 -4.14 -9.40 -14.55
C VAL A 131 -3.81 -10.85 -14.89
N GLY A 132 -4.55 -11.46 -15.85
CA GLY A 132 -4.29 -12.81 -16.35
C GLY A 132 -4.83 -13.94 -15.48
N LEU A 133 -5.83 -13.67 -14.64
CA LEU A 133 -6.42 -14.66 -13.72
C LEU A 133 -7.83 -15.12 -14.12
N SER A 134 -8.18 -15.09 -15.41
CA SER A 134 -9.51 -15.49 -15.92
C SER A 134 -9.91 -16.89 -15.49
N ASN A 135 -8.95 -17.83 -15.42
CA ASN A 135 -9.17 -19.22 -15.06
C ASN A 135 -8.92 -19.51 -13.57
N ARG A 136 -8.81 -18.47 -12.74
CA ARG A 136 -8.49 -18.57 -11.30
C ARG A 136 -9.53 -17.92 -10.41
N LEU A 137 -10.66 -17.47 -10.96
CA LEU A 137 -11.68 -16.70 -10.22
C LEU A 137 -12.19 -17.44 -8.98
N ASP A 138 -12.46 -18.75 -9.14
CA ASP A 138 -13.03 -19.59 -8.09
C ASP A 138 -11.97 -20.33 -7.26
N HIS A 139 -10.67 -20.06 -7.47
CA HIS A 139 -9.61 -20.67 -6.70
C HIS A 139 -9.46 -20.01 -5.33
N PHE A 140 -9.25 -20.82 -4.31
CA PHE A 140 -8.88 -20.36 -2.97
C PHE A 140 -7.39 -19.98 -2.92
N PRO A 141 -6.95 -19.13 -1.98
CA PRO A 141 -5.55 -18.73 -1.84
C PRO A 141 -4.56 -19.90 -1.79
N SER A 142 -4.93 -21.01 -1.15
CA SER A 142 -4.12 -22.23 -1.08
C SER A 142 -3.88 -22.94 -2.42
N GLN A 143 -4.66 -22.60 -3.43
CA GLN A 143 -4.59 -23.17 -4.79
C GLN A 143 -3.87 -22.27 -5.78
N LEU A 144 -3.44 -21.08 -5.33
CA LEU A 144 -2.76 -20.08 -6.14
C LEU A 144 -1.25 -20.12 -5.91
N SER A 145 -0.49 -19.88 -6.98
CA SER A 145 0.95 -19.61 -6.85
C SER A 145 1.19 -18.28 -6.13
N GLY A 146 2.42 -18.03 -5.64
CA GLY A 146 2.78 -16.77 -5.00
C GLY A 146 2.52 -15.56 -5.90
N GLY A 147 2.85 -15.65 -7.19
CA GLY A 147 2.59 -14.58 -8.16
C GLY A 147 1.10 -14.38 -8.45
N GLU A 148 0.30 -15.47 -8.54
CA GLU A 148 -1.15 -15.39 -8.70
C GLU A 148 -1.80 -14.74 -7.47
N SER A 149 -1.40 -15.14 -6.26
CA SER A 149 -1.87 -14.55 -5.00
C SER A 149 -1.54 -13.06 -4.92
N GLN A 150 -0.35 -12.65 -5.38
CA GLN A 150 0.04 -11.24 -5.42
C GLN A 150 -0.79 -10.44 -6.43
N ARG A 151 -1.12 -11.02 -7.59
CA ARG A 151 -2.03 -10.40 -8.57
C ARG A 151 -3.44 -10.20 -8.00
N VAL A 152 -3.95 -11.16 -7.22
CA VAL A 152 -5.22 -11.02 -6.48
C VAL A 152 -5.12 -9.88 -5.45
N ALA A 153 -4.04 -9.82 -4.66
CA ALA A 153 -3.83 -8.78 -3.66
C ALA A 153 -3.76 -7.38 -4.29
N ILE A 154 -3.08 -7.23 -5.43
CA ILE A 154 -3.05 -5.97 -6.19
C ILE A 154 -4.45 -5.63 -6.69
N SER A 155 -5.19 -6.58 -7.28
CA SER A 155 -6.55 -6.36 -7.77
C SER A 155 -7.48 -5.90 -6.64
N ARG A 156 -7.37 -6.51 -5.46
CA ARG A 156 -8.08 -6.08 -4.25
C ARG A 156 -7.73 -4.66 -3.83
N ALA A 157 -6.46 -4.30 -3.91
CA ALA A 157 -6.02 -2.96 -3.52
C ALA A 157 -6.51 -1.85 -4.46
N ILE A 158 -6.70 -2.16 -5.77
CA ILE A 158 -7.06 -1.15 -6.78
C ILE A 158 -8.54 -1.13 -7.17
N ILE A 159 -9.38 -2.05 -6.70
CA ILE A 159 -10.79 -2.16 -7.14
C ILE A 159 -11.62 -0.90 -6.87
N ASN A 160 -11.26 -0.14 -5.84
CA ASN A 160 -11.92 1.10 -5.46
C ASN A 160 -11.32 2.34 -6.12
N ASP A 161 -10.41 2.17 -7.10
CA ASP A 161 -9.69 3.26 -7.77
C ASP A 161 -9.04 4.27 -6.79
N PRO A 162 -8.20 3.80 -5.86
CA PRO A 162 -7.69 4.63 -4.78
C PRO A 162 -6.74 5.73 -5.28
N GLU A 163 -6.72 6.87 -4.59
CA GLU A 163 -5.76 7.96 -4.84
C GLU A 163 -4.36 7.64 -4.31
N ILE A 164 -4.23 6.67 -3.41
CA ILE A 164 -2.97 6.24 -2.80
C ILE A 164 -2.85 4.72 -2.90
N ILE A 165 -1.71 4.24 -3.38
CA ILE A 165 -1.34 2.82 -3.29
C ILE A 165 -0.10 2.72 -2.41
N LEU A 166 -0.19 1.89 -1.38
CA LEU A 166 0.90 1.56 -0.47
C LEU A 166 1.26 0.09 -0.67
N ALA A 167 2.53 -0.21 -0.88
CA ALA A 167 3.00 -1.58 -1.04
C ALA A 167 4.20 -1.85 -0.11
N ASP A 168 4.08 -2.86 0.75
CA ASP A 168 5.16 -3.27 1.64
C ASP A 168 5.78 -4.56 1.09
N GLU A 169 7.01 -4.46 0.55
CA GLU A 169 7.76 -5.55 -0.08
C GLU A 169 6.94 -6.38 -1.10
N PRO A 170 6.26 -5.75 -2.07
CA PRO A 170 5.27 -6.43 -2.92
C PRO A 170 5.84 -7.54 -3.82
N THR A 171 7.17 -7.68 -3.85
CA THR A 171 7.90 -8.66 -4.66
C THR A 171 8.86 -9.52 -3.84
N GLY A 172 8.88 -9.34 -2.51
CA GLY A 172 9.92 -9.87 -1.63
C GLY A 172 9.96 -11.42 -1.53
N SER A 173 8.84 -12.10 -1.77
CA SER A 173 8.72 -13.57 -1.70
C SER A 173 8.74 -14.26 -3.07
N LEU A 174 8.96 -13.51 -4.16
CA LEU A 174 8.82 -14.01 -5.53
C LEU A 174 10.19 -14.21 -6.19
N ASP A 175 10.27 -15.13 -7.16
CA ASP A 175 11.41 -15.21 -8.06
C ASP A 175 11.52 -13.94 -8.92
N PHE A 176 12.70 -13.68 -9.47
CA PHE A 176 13.01 -12.41 -10.14
C PHE A 176 12.09 -12.10 -11.33
N ASN A 177 11.72 -13.11 -12.14
CA ASN A 177 10.89 -12.89 -13.32
C ASN A 177 9.45 -12.56 -12.91
N THR A 178 8.87 -13.34 -12.00
CA THR A 178 7.55 -13.07 -11.42
C THR A 178 7.54 -11.70 -10.70
N ALA A 179 8.59 -11.38 -9.95
CA ALA A 179 8.74 -10.09 -9.28
C ALA A 179 8.71 -8.91 -10.27
N LYS A 180 9.32 -9.08 -11.44
CA LYS A 180 9.34 -8.08 -12.51
C LYS A 180 7.94 -7.84 -13.06
N ASP A 181 7.19 -8.90 -13.34
CA ASP A 181 5.80 -8.79 -13.82
C ASP A 181 4.90 -8.11 -12.79
N ILE A 182 5.03 -8.48 -11.52
CA ILE A 182 4.29 -7.87 -10.41
C ILE A 182 4.64 -6.39 -10.26
N PHE A 183 5.91 -6.04 -10.37
CA PHE A 183 6.35 -4.65 -10.32
C PHE A 183 5.81 -3.83 -11.50
N GLU A 184 5.81 -4.38 -12.70
CA GLU A 184 5.22 -3.74 -13.89
C GLU A 184 3.71 -3.52 -13.71
N LEU A 185 3.01 -4.51 -13.15
CA LEU A 185 1.59 -4.37 -12.83
C LEU A 185 1.33 -3.22 -11.84
N LEU A 186 2.18 -3.07 -10.81
CA LEU A 186 2.11 -1.94 -9.88
C LEU A 186 2.46 -0.62 -10.55
N ASN A 187 3.51 -0.57 -11.36
CA ASN A 187 3.96 0.61 -12.08
C ASN A 187 2.91 1.13 -13.06
N ASN A 188 2.17 0.21 -13.72
CA ASN A 188 1.07 0.54 -14.63
C ASN A 188 -0.13 1.18 -13.91
N GLN A 189 -0.16 1.17 -12.56
CA GLN A 189 -1.16 1.90 -11.78
C GLN A 189 -0.84 3.39 -11.65
N LYS A 190 0.31 3.86 -12.16
CA LYS A 190 0.67 5.29 -12.14
C LYS A 190 -0.34 6.11 -12.95
N GLN A 191 -0.94 7.10 -12.31
CA GLN A 191 -1.87 8.08 -12.89
C GLN A 191 -1.53 9.46 -12.35
N SER A 192 -1.90 10.53 -13.07
CA SER A 192 -1.60 11.92 -12.67
C SER A 192 -2.21 12.31 -11.31
N ASN A 193 -3.30 11.67 -10.91
CA ASN A 193 -4.01 11.89 -9.65
C ASN A 193 -3.68 10.89 -8.56
N ARG A 194 -2.78 9.92 -8.80
CA ARG A 194 -2.46 8.84 -7.87
C ARG A 194 -1.04 8.94 -7.32
N LEU A 195 -0.89 8.73 -6.03
CA LEU A 195 0.38 8.57 -5.33
C LEU A 195 0.63 7.08 -5.10
N ILE A 196 1.84 6.60 -5.44
CA ILE A 196 2.27 5.23 -5.13
C ILE A 196 3.49 5.31 -4.23
N ILE A 197 3.47 4.59 -3.11
CA ILE A 197 4.62 4.45 -2.20
C ILE A 197 4.84 2.96 -1.99
N PHE A 198 6.03 2.47 -2.30
CA PHE A 198 6.38 1.08 -2.02
C PHE A 198 7.67 0.98 -1.22
N ALA A 199 7.67 0.08 -0.23
CA ALA A 199 8.88 -0.30 0.50
C ALA A 199 9.53 -1.49 -0.19
N THR A 200 10.85 -1.47 -0.32
CA THR A 200 11.61 -2.60 -0.82
C THR A 200 13.06 -2.56 -0.35
N HIS A 201 13.68 -3.72 -0.21
CA HIS A 201 15.13 -3.87 -0.05
C HIS A 201 15.85 -4.14 -1.40
N ASN A 202 15.08 -4.35 -2.48
CA ASN A 202 15.64 -4.61 -3.82
C ASN A 202 15.89 -3.30 -4.56
N ARG A 203 17.20 -2.97 -4.73
CA ARG A 203 17.63 -1.74 -5.37
C ARG A 203 17.21 -1.64 -6.85
N TYR A 204 17.10 -2.78 -7.55
CA TYR A 204 16.67 -2.80 -8.94
C TYR A 204 15.26 -2.22 -9.10
N PHE A 205 14.31 -2.59 -8.22
CA PHE A 205 12.96 -2.03 -8.27
C PHE A 205 12.91 -0.61 -7.69
N ALA A 206 13.67 -0.34 -6.64
CA ALA A 206 13.70 0.98 -6.02
C ALA A 206 14.13 2.09 -7.00
N ASN A 207 15.12 1.81 -7.84
CA ASN A 207 15.63 2.76 -8.85
C ASN A 207 14.64 3.04 -10.00
N LYS A 208 13.53 2.31 -10.10
CA LYS A 208 12.49 2.56 -11.10
C LYS A 208 11.42 3.56 -10.63
N ALA A 209 11.47 3.98 -9.37
CA ALA A 209 10.59 5.02 -8.83
C ALA A 209 11.01 6.42 -9.31
N ASP A 210 10.07 7.37 -9.29
CA ASP A 210 10.40 8.79 -9.53
C ASP A 210 11.29 9.38 -8.42
N TYR A 211 11.14 8.85 -7.19
CA TYR A 211 11.93 9.29 -6.02
C TYR A 211 12.34 8.09 -5.18
N LEU A 212 13.63 8.04 -4.86
CA LEU A 212 14.18 7.06 -3.92
C LEU A 212 14.38 7.75 -2.57
N LEU A 213 13.80 7.17 -1.52
CA LEU A 213 13.91 7.65 -0.15
C LEU A 213 14.59 6.58 0.71
N GLU A 214 15.64 6.94 1.42
CA GLU A 214 16.29 6.03 2.37
C GLU A 214 15.73 6.24 3.78
N MET A 215 15.25 5.15 4.37
CA MET A 215 14.88 5.12 5.78
C MET A 215 16.03 4.58 6.62
N ILE A 216 16.56 5.45 7.47
CA ILE A 216 17.65 5.13 8.41
C ILE A 216 17.22 5.57 9.80
N ASP A 217 17.25 4.64 10.75
CA ASP A 217 16.93 4.90 12.17
C ASP A 217 15.63 5.70 12.41
N GLY A 218 14.59 5.37 11.67
CA GLY A 218 13.27 6.00 11.81
C GLY A 218 13.14 7.40 11.20
N SER A 219 14.08 7.79 10.34
CA SER A 219 14.06 9.07 9.60
C SER A 219 14.18 8.82 8.11
N ILE A 220 13.60 9.73 7.28
CA ILE A 220 13.77 9.72 5.82
C ILE A 220 14.95 10.61 5.45
N LYS A 221 15.84 10.09 4.63
CA LYS A 221 16.85 10.85 3.91
C LYS A 221 16.51 10.82 2.42
N PRO A 222 16.21 11.95 1.76
CA PRO A 222 16.04 11.99 0.32
C PRO A 222 17.38 11.63 -0.35
N THR A 223 17.34 10.64 -1.24
CA THR A 223 18.49 10.33 -2.10
C THR A 223 18.14 10.82 -3.49
N TYR A 224 18.91 11.77 -4.00
CA TYR A 224 18.78 12.21 -5.39
C TYR A 224 19.34 11.09 -6.29
N VAL A 225 18.53 10.61 -7.21
CA VAL A 225 18.97 9.70 -8.29
C VAL A 225 19.56 10.51 -9.42
#